data_5a97afff227f981e568802005dc8d8b5
#
_entry.id   5a97afff227f981e568802005dc8d8b5
#
_cell.length_a   1.000
_cell.length_b   1.000
_cell.length_c   1.000
_cell.angle_alpha   90.00
_cell.angle_beta   90.00
_cell.angle_gamma   90.00
#
_symmetry.space_group_name_H-M   'P 1'
#
loop_
_entity.id
_entity.type
_entity.pdbx_description
1 polymer ?
#
loop_
_entity_poly.entity_id
_entity_poly.type
_entity_poly.pdbx_seq_one_letter_code
_entity_poly.pdbx_strand_id
1 'polypeptide(L)'
;MNAIAYALGMEKALGMGGAKIPFPPSLTRVLNTIDGQEINVISSFVTLKIKNNNGVIASLKRNIIGFENDNIIYIDETGNKGERKSSGSYFLHREGDTDRDMGFYKWLTVFLGWSLPLVPNHNGKETPLYPSVLFPAWYVEQKKGWSSIMATIPTQFGIKEVKKRALEFLMSLDVNENILKRSAIKNGIDEIVYQWKIIKRNAEIVASKVSSVVTGIPEQPESKFDNYKIDLVIKDGENIKSLTDLRAIYAEDLKVINTETFRQADDTTLQLSVVNSISSKVDEIHALELELQEISDHKSYINYQIFSTNKRLENLLDDKRKYEDLKKISDSTVYESTQLLSNECPTCGAQYNDNLLDFSSQENLMTYESSLNFIKEQIKAFEFVLVDCNKQLKFKEVEQSRIESKIASLKVEISKLKNTDYPSVALQEEYLRRKINLENDINDIDEAIRDITNIRLELDTLHKKYKKLTSDRKSLPERILSQNDIAKLRLLNSGVVQRLMKYNFDSFDAELIGISEDNYLPTREGYDIGFDTSASDGIRIIWGYLISLFTVGQRFATNHPRVIIFDEPRQQEANKVSFAELLRDAAESTKISGQIIFATSEDESVLVEALNGYKFRIKT
;
A
#
# COMPACT_ATOMS: atom_id res chain seq x y z
N MET A 1 7.66 33.96 11.44
CA MET A 1 7.30 32.91 10.45
C MET A 1 8.17 31.66 10.54
N ASN A 2 9.50 31.79 10.67
CA ASN A 2 10.41 30.63 10.76
C ASN A 2 10.05 29.62 11.88
N ALA A 3 9.52 30.10 13.01
CA ALA A 3 9.10 29.24 14.11
C ALA A 3 7.93 28.29 13.74
N ILE A 4 6.96 28.76 12.94
CA ILE A 4 5.85 27.92 12.44
C ILE A 4 6.38 26.87 11.48
N ALA A 5 7.20 27.28 10.51
CA ALA A 5 7.82 26.38 9.55
C ALA A 5 8.65 25.30 10.25
N TYR A 6 9.43 25.68 11.26
CA TYR A 6 10.25 24.78 12.04
C TYR A 6 9.42 23.78 12.85
N ALA A 7 8.41 24.26 13.56
CA ALA A 7 7.53 23.40 14.36
C ALA A 7 6.77 22.35 13.51
N LEU A 8 6.53 22.66 12.23
CA LEU A 8 5.87 21.76 11.28
C LEU A 8 6.84 20.94 10.42
N GLY A 9 8.16 21.04 10.68
CA GLY A 9 9.15 20.32 9.89
C GLY A 9 9.27 20.77 8.43
N MET A 10 8.83 22.01 8.12
CA MET A 10 8.76 22.53 6.76
C MET A 10 10.08 23.12 6.24
N GLU A 11 11.11 23.21 7.05
CA GLU A 11 12.36 23.89 6.73
C GLU A 11 13.02 23.40 5.44
N LYS A 12 12.97 22.10 5.18
CA LYS A 12 13.49 21.53 3.92
C LYS A 12 12.62 21.87 2.71
N ALA A 13 11.31 21.92 2.89
CA ALA A 13 10.36 22.29 1.84
C ALA A 13 10.47 23.77 1.45
N LEU A 14 10.93 24.61 2.37
CA LEU A 14 11.13 26.04 2.12
C LEU A 14 12.56 26.39 1.68
N GLY A 15 13.36 25.40 1.33
CA GLY A 15 14.75 25.60 0.89
C GLY A 15 15.71 25.96 2.03
N MET A 16 15.31 25.78 3.27
CA MET A 16 16.14 25.96 4.47
C MET A 16 16.98 24.71 4.77
N GLY A 17 17.35 23.96 3.75
CA GLY A 17 18.13 22.71 3.86
C GLY A 17 19.59 22.97 4.13
N GLY A 18 19.96 23.06 5.39
CA GLY A 18 21.34 23.15 5.85
C GLY A 18 21.41 23.01 7.37
N ALA A 19 22.61 22.75 7.91
CA ALA A 19 22.82 22.50 9.33
C ALA A 19 22.49 23.70 10.28
N LYS A 20 21.95 24.80 9.77
CA LYS A 20 21.63 25.98 10.56
C LYS A 20 20.28 26.55 10.17
N ILE A 21 19.33 26.44 11.07
CA ILE A 21 18.05 27.12 10.98
C ILE A 21 18.28 28.61 11.21
N PRO A 22 17.63 29.49 10.41
CA PRO A 22 17.85 30.95 10.53
C PRO A 22 17.02 31.52 11.70
N PHE A 23 17.35 31.10 12.91
CA PHE A 23 16.83 31.73 14.12
C PHE A 23 17.78 32.86 14.56
N PRO A 24 17.24 33.96 15.15
CA PRO A 24 18.07 35.05 15.63
C PRO A 24 19.00 34.60 16.78
N PRO A 25 20.11 35.29 17.00
CA PRO A 25 21.05 34.97 18.09
C PRO A 25 20.40 34.85 19.46
N SER A 26 19.34 35.64 19.71
CA SER A 26 18.54 35.58 20.95
C SER A 26 17.86 34.24 21.24
N LEU A 27 17.71 33.38 20.23
CA LEU A 27 17.16 32.02 20.40
C LEU A 27 18.24 30.94 20.25
N THR A 28 19.46 31.31 19.80
CA THR A 28 20.49 30.32 19.46
C THR A 28 21.81 30.47 20.21
N ARG A 29 22.12 31.68 20.71
CA ARG A 29 23.42 31.95 21.34
C ARG A 29 23.34 32.84 22.54
N VAL A 30 22.90 34.10 22.37
CA VAL A 30 22.96 35.15 23.38
C VAL A 30 21.68 35.96 23.37
N LEU A 31 21.10 36.13 24.54
CA LEU A 31 19.96 36.99 24.79
C LEU A 31 20.46 38.28 25.46
N ASN A 32 20.24 39.45 24.83
CA ASN A 32 20.53 40.73 25.43
C ASN A 32 19.34 41.15 26.31
N THR A 33 19.58 41.38 27.59
CA THR A 33 18.58 41.93 28.51
C THR A 33 18.38 43.43 28.26
N ILE A 34 17.28 43.98 28.80
CA ILE A 34 16.98 45.41 28.73
C ILE A 34 18.10 46.24 29.37
N ASP A 35 18.80 45.70 30.36
CA ASP A 35 19.91 46.34 31.06
C ASP A 35 21.27 46.17 30.37
N GLY A 36 21.27 45.63 29.16
CA GLY A 36 22.49 45.46 28.35
C GLY A 36 23.39 44.28 28.73
N GLN A 37 22.93 43.35 29.59
CA GLN A 37 23.67 42.14 29.94
C GLN A 37 23.45 41.06 28.87
N GLU A 38 24.53 40.39 28.51
CA GLU A 38 24.48 39.22 27.63
C GLU A 38 24.32 37.92 28.45
N ILE A 39 23.25 37.18 28.16
CA ILE A 39 22.99 35.89 28.76
C ILE A 39 23.09 34.81 27.69
N ASN A 40 23.91 33.78 27.93
CA ASN A 40 24.03 32.65 27.03
C ASN A 40 22.73 31.82 27.02
N VAL A 41 22.23 31.51 25.83
CA VAL A 41 21.06 30.64 25.64
C VAL A 41 21.49 29.19 25.79
N ILE A 42 21.08 28.55 26.86
CA ILE A 42 21.37 27.13 27.17
C ILE A 42 20.30 26.23 26.55
N SER A 43 19.05 26.68 26.52
CA SER A 43 17.93 25.94 25.96
C SER A 43 16.91 26.88 25.33
N SER A 44 16.41 26.50 24.17
CA SER A 44 15.29 27.19 23.51
C SER A 44 14.46 26.20 22.70
N PHE A 45 13.18 26.46 22.60
CA PHE A 45 12.24 25.60 21.88
C PHE A 45 11.12 26.42 21.25
N VAL A 46 10.45 25.81 20.28
CA VAL A 46 9.21 26.34 19.69
C VAL A 46 8.04 25.47 20.14
N THR A 47 6.94 26.12 20.52
CA THR A 47 5.66 25.45 20.73
C THR A 47 4.63 26.01 19.76
N LEU A 48 3.98 25.15 19.00
CA LEU A 48 2.91 25.49 18.08
C LEU A 48 1.64 24.70 18.44
N LYS A 49 0.52 25.41 18.58
CA LYS A 49 -0.78 24.76 18.75
C LYS A 49 -1.54 24.81 17.44
N ILE A 50 -1.99 23.66 16.99
CA ILE A 50 -2.82 23.49 15.80
C ILE A 50 -4.13 22.79 16.16
N LYS A 51 -5.19 23.10 15.42
CA LYS A 51 -6.52 22.50 15.61
C LYS A 51 -7.01 21.93 14.30
N ASN A 52 -7.47 20.69 14.31
CA ASN A 52 -8.04 20.05 13.14
C ASN A 52 -9.57 20.26 13.04
N ASN A 53 -10.15 19.82 11.91
CA ASN A 53 -11.59 19.94 11.68
C ASN A 53 -12.47 19.15 12.67
N ASN A 54 -11.91 18.11 13.30
CA ASN A 54 -12.60 17.31 14.32
C ASN A 54 -12.54 17.97 15.71
N GLY A 55 -11.92 19.15 15.79
CA GLY A 55 -11.79 19.91 17.00
C GLY A 55 -10.66 19.47 17.92
N VAL A 56 -9.87 18.46 17.54
CA VAL A 56 -8.68 18.05 18.31
C VAL A 56 -7.62 19.14 18.19
N ILE A 57 -7.05 19.50 19.34
CA ILE A 57 -5.96 20.48 19.45
C ILE A 57 -4.68 19.71 19.74
N ALA A 58 -3.66 19.89 18.91
CA ALA A 58 -2.33 19.36 19.14
C ALA A 58 -1.36 20.49 19.49
N SER A 59 -0.60 20.30 20.56
CA SER A 59 0.51 21.16 20.97
C SER A 59 1.83 20.47 20.56
N LEU A 60 2.50 21.03 19.57
CA LEU A 60 3.77 20.55 19.05
C LEU A 60 4.90 21.32 19.74
N LYS A 61 5.82 20.62 20.38
CA LYS A 61 7.04 21.19 20.96
C LYS A 61 8.26 20.63 20.26
N ARG A 62 9.14 21.52 19.78
CA ARG A 62 10.41 21.14 19.12
C ARG A 62 11.54 22.02 19.63
N ASN A 63 12.64 21.39 19.99
CA ASN A 63 13.80 22.11 20.50
C ASN A 63 14.60 22.78 19.37
N ILE A 64 15.12 23.99 19.63
CA ILE A 64 16.05 24.70 18.77
C ILE A 64 17.48 24.47 19.27
N ILE A 65 17.72 24.72 20.55
CA ILE A 65 18.97 24.51 21.28
C ILE A 65 18.65 23.79 22.59
N GLY A 66 19.49 22.87 23.02
CA GLY A 66 19.36 22.14 24.26
C GLY A 66 19.93 20.72 24.17
N PHE A 67 19.63 19.93 25.19
CA PHE A 67 20.09 18.55 25.26
C PHE A 67 19.27 17.58 24.42
N GLU A 68 18.03 17.94 24.10
CA GLU A 68 17.13 17.12 23.31
C GLU A 68 17.36 17.32 21.81
N ASN A 69 17.19 16.26 21.04
CA ASN A 69 17.43 16.27 19.58
C ASN A 69 16.38 17.13 18.87
N ASP A 70 16.83 18.01 17.99
CA ASP A 70 16.03 18.91 17.16
C ASP A 70 15.22 18.17 16.05
N ASN A 71 15.48 16.88 15.81
CA ASN A 71 14.71 16.03 14.91
C ASN A 71 13.62 15.23 15.63
N ILE A 72 13.33 15.55 16.90
CA ILE A 72 12.20 15.00 17.66
C ILE A 72 11.18 16.09 17.92
N ILE A 73 9.91 15.76 17.66
CA ILE A 73 8.77 16.62 17.98
C ILE A 73 7.95 15.92 19.05
N TYR A 74 7.71 16.62 20.16
CA TYR A 74 6.82 16.19 21.23
C TYR A 74 5.43 16.73 20.95
N ILE A 75 4.42 15.88 21.02
CA ILE A 75 3.04 16.21 20.67
C ILE A 75 2.12 15.81 21.81
N ASP A 76 1.32 16.77 22.28
CA ASP A 76 0.22 16.54 23.21
C ASP A 76 -1.11 16.87 22.53
N GLU A 77 -1.99 15.89 22.42
CA GLU A 77 -3.32 16.07 21.85
C GLU A 77 -4.37 16.21 22.94
N THR A 78 -5.25 17.20 22.77
CA THR A 78 -6.40 17.43 23.64
C THR A 78 -7.68 17.47 22.82
N GLY A 79 -8.75 16.88 23.33
CA GLY A 79 -10.07 16.93 22.72
C GLY A 79 -10.76 18.28 22.89
N ASN A 80 -11.93 18.42 22.28
CA ASN A 80 -12.73 19.66 22.34
C ASN A 80 -13.13 20.09 23.77
N LYS A 81 -13.22 19.15 24.71
CA LYS A 81 -13.56 19.41 26.10
C LYS A 81 -12.34 19.56 27.03
N GLY A 82 -11.12 19.62 26.43
CA GLY A 82 -9.87 19.72 27.17
C GLY A 82 -9.35 18.40 27.74
N GLU A 83 -10.02 17.26 27.48
CA GLU A 83 -9.54 15.94 27.87
C GLU A 83 -8.26 15.60 27.09
N ARG A 84 -7.24 15.05 27.75
CA ARG A 84 -6.02 14.55 27.10
C ARG A 84 -6.37 13.31 26.28
N LYS A 85 -6.03 13.32 24.99
CA LYS A 85 -6.26 12.18 24.07
C LYS A 85 -5.03 11.33 23.92
N SER A 86 -3.91 11.93 23.60
CA SER A 86 -2.64 11.24 23.39
C SER A 86 -1.46 12.16 23.67
N SER A 87 -0.31 11.55 23.91
CA SER A 87 0.97 12.24 24.02
C SER A 87 2.04 11.32 23.44
N GLY A 88 2.96 11.86 22.65
CA GLY A 88 3.98 11.05 22.01
C GLY A 88 5.15 11.86 21.50
N SER A 89 6.22 11.15 21.16
CA SER A 89 7.43 11.68 20.54
C SER A 89 7.56 11.12 19.14
N TYR A 90 7.78 11.99 18.18
CA TYR A 90 7.81 11.62 16.78
C TYR A 90 9.11 12.10 16.14
N PHE A 91 9.74 11.21 15.35
CA PHE A 91 10.97 11.58 14.64
C PHE A 91 10.64 12.27 13.30
N LEU A 92 11.51 13.20 12.91
CA LEU A 92 11.40 14.02 11.72
C LEU A 92 12.68 13.94 10.90
N HIS A 93 12.56 14.08 9.57
CA HIS A 93 13.68 14.07 8.62
C HIS A 93 14.54 12.81 8.62
N ARG A 94 13.99 11.69 9.08
CA ARG A 94 14.61 10.37 9.04
C ARG A 94 13.83 9.45 8.12
N GLU A 95 14.46 8.39 7.66
CA GLU A 95 13.80 7.36 6.87
C GLU A 95 12.61 6.78 7.64
N GLY A 96 11.43 6.79 7.01
CA GLY A 96 10.19 6.30 7.60
C GLY A 96 9.36 7.35 8.34
N ASP A 97 9.70 8.64 8.28
CA ASP A 97 8.90 9.71 8.93
C ASP A 97 7.52 9.94 8.29
N THR A 98 7.26 9.32 7.13
CA THR A 98 5.98 9.38 6.40
C THR A 98 5.12 8.13 6.53
N ASP A 99 5.71 6.98 6.85
CA ASP A 99 5.05 5.67 6.79
C ASP A 99 5.09 4.89 8.11
N ARG A 100 6.04 5.16 9.01
CA ARG A 100 6.14 4.52 10.32
C ARG A 100 5.32 5.25 11.38
N ASP A 101 4.78 4.53 12.35
CA ASP A 101 3.87 5.07 13.37
C ASP A 101 4.51 6.18 14.21
N MET A 102 5.82 6.12 14.46
CA MET A 102 6.57 7.15 15.16
C MET A 102 7.12 8.26 14.24
N GLY A 103 6.74 8.27 12.96
CA GLY A 103 7.11 9.31 12.02
C GLY A 103 6.20 10.53 12.14
N PHE A 104 6.79 11.73 12.22
CA PHE A 104 6.04 12.97 12.37
C PHE A 104 5.07 13.23 11.20
N TYR A 105 5.51 13.00 9.96
CA TYR A 105 4.64 13.23 8.81
C TYR A 105 3.52 12.20 8.71
N LYS A 106 3.71 10.98 9.20
CA LYS A 106 2.63 10.00 9.35
C LYS A 106 1.58 10.49 10.35
N TRP A 107 2.03 10.94 11.53
CA TRP A 107 1.14 11.54 12.52
C TRP A 107 0.38 12.74 11.95
N LEU A 108 1.09 13.67 11.27
CA LEU A 108 0.49 14.88 10.70
C LEU A 108 -0.60 14.55 9.68
N THR A 109 -0.37 13.56 8.83
CA THR A 109 -1.37 13.12 7.84
C THR A 109 -2.63 12.55 8.52
N VAL A 110 -2.46 11.76 9.56
CA VAL A 110 -3.59 11.23 10.35
C VAL A 110 -4.33 12.36 11.06
N PHE A 111 -3.60 13.29 11.69
CA PHE A 111 -4.19 14.46 12.37
C PHE A 111 -5.02 15.34 11.44
N LEU A 112 -4.55 15.54 10.20
CA LEU A 112 -5.26 16.32 9.18
C LEU A 112 -6.36 15.51 8.45
N GLY A 113 -6.44 14.21 8.66
CA GLY A 113 -7.35 13.31 7.94
C GLY A 113 -6.96 13.13 6.48
N TRP A 114 -5.68 13.24 6.15
CA TRP A 114 -5.16 13.08 4.79
C TRP A 114 -4.88 11.61 4.47
N SER A 115 -5.31 11.18 3.28
CA SER A 115 -4.90 9.92 2.68
C SER A 115 -4.05 10.23 1.45
N LEU A 116 -2.73 10.18 1.62
CA LEU A 116 -1.79 10.56 0.56
C LEU A 116 -1.77 9.50 -0.55
N PRO A 117 -1.99 9.90 -1.82
CA PRO A 117 -1.99 8.97 -2.94
C PRO A 117 -0.58 8.54 -3.32
N LEU A 118 -0.48 7.40 -3.99
CA LEU A 118 0.68 7.06 -4.79
C LEU A 118 0.64 7.86 -6.10
N VAL A 119 1.77 8.44 -6.47
CA VAL A 119 1.91 9.29 -7.66
C VAL A 119 3.09 8.82 -8.51
N PRO A 120 3.04 8.98 -9.85
CA PRO A 120 4.12 8.56 -10.73
C PRO A 120 5.39 9.37 -10.49
N ASN A 121 6.53 8.70 -10.48
CA ASN A 121 7.85 9.33 -10.48
C ASN A 121 8.48 9.32 -11.90
N HIS A 122 9.61 10.01 -12.05
CA HIS A 122 10.34 10.09 -13.33
C HIS A 122 10.89 8.73 -13.80
N ASN A 123 11.03 7.74 -12.91
CA ASN A 123 11.53 6.40 -13.21
C ASN A 123 10.41 5.43 -13.62
N GLY A 124 9.17 5.92 -13.79
CA GLY A 124 8.01 5.09 -14.14
C GLY A 124 7.45 4.24 -13.00
N LYS A 125 7.99 4.40 -11.77
CA LYS A 125 7.46 3.76 -10.56
C LYS A 125 6.49 4.71 -9.84
N GLU A 126 5.70 4.17 -8.95
CA GLU A 126 4.86 4.97 -8.05
C GLU A 126 5.62 5.28 -6.75
N THR A 127 5.40 6.48 -6.22
CA THR A 127 5.93 6.94 -4.94
C THR A 127 4.83 7.65 -4.15
N PRO A 128 4.80 7.59 -2.81
CA PRO A 128 3.84 8.35 -2.03
C PRO A 128 3.98 9.86 -2.27
N LEU A 129 2.86 10.57 -2.29
CA LEU A 129 2.88 12.03 -2.25
C LEU A 129 3.31 12.47 -0.85
N TYR A 130 4.47 13.13 -0.75
CA TYR A 130 5.01 13.54 0.55
C TYR A 130 4.33 14.82 1.07
N PRO A 131 4.03 14.92 2.38
CA PRO A 131 3.42 16.13 2.96
C PRO A 131 4.21 17.41 2.67
N SER A 132 5.53 17.32 2.60
CA SER A 132 6.41 18.47 2.35
C SER A 132 6.22 19.11 0.97
N VAL A 133 5.68 18.40 -0.03
CA VAL A 133 5.36 18.99 -1.34
C VAL A 133 4.06 19.80 -1.33
N LEU A 134 3.24 19.67 -0.29
CA LEU A 134 1.97 20.38 -0.15
C LEU A 134 2.12 21.74 0.51
N PHE A 135 3.17 21.92 1.33
CA PHE A 135 3.37 23.14 2.12
C PHE A 135 3.44 24.41 1.29
N PRO A 136 4.15 24.48 0.14
CA PRO A 136 4.26 25.70 -0.66
C PRO A 136 2.93 26.19 -1.25
N ALA A 137 1.87 25.41 -1.22
CA ALA A 137 0.54 25.85 -1.67
C ALA A 137 -0.20 26.71 -0.63
N TRP A 138 0.27 26.77 0.62
CA TRP A 138 -0.35 27.54 1.68
C TRP A 138 0.65 28.25 2.60
N TYR A 139 1.96 28.10 2.34
CA TYR A 139 3.01 28.85 3.01
C TYR A 139 3.94 29.46 1.95
N VAL A 140 3.92 30.77 1.84
CA VAL A 140 4.77 31.53 0.91
C VAL A 140 5.86 32.23 1.71
N GLU A 141 7.11 31.78 1.53
CA GLU A 141 8.26 32.33 2.23
C GLU A 141 8.81 33.60 1.53
N GLN A 142 9.50 34.44 2.29
CA GLN A 142 9.90 35.77 1.89
C GLN A 142 10.80 35.85 0.64
N LYS A 143 11.78 34.92 0.50
CA LYS A 143 12.87 35.09 -0.48
C LYS A 143 12.54 34.56 -1.87
N LYS A 144 12.06 33.30 -1.93
CA LYS A 144 11.80 32.57 -3.18
C LYS A 144 10.32 32.34 -3.44
N GLY A 145 9.50 32.34 -2.39
CA GLY A 145 8.10 32.02 -2.48
C GLY A 145 7.31 32.90 -3.42
N TRP A 146 7.73 34.13 -3.61
CA TRP A 146 7.07 35.13 -4.45
C TRP A 146 7.51 35.12 -5.92
N SER A 147 8.36 34.20 -6.35
CA SER A 147 8.79 34.10 -7.76
C SER A 147 7.78 33.35 -8.65
N SER A 148 7.00 32.43 -8.12
CA SER A 148 5.90 31.74 -8.81
C SER A 148 5.01 31.00 -7.82
N ILE A 149 3.83 30.55 -8.24
CA ILE A 149 2.98 29.69 -7.43
C ILE A 149 3.74 28.41 -7.08
N MET A 150 3.81 28.10 -5.78
CA MET A 150 4.55 26.97 -5.23
C MET A 150 6.04 26.94 -5.64
N ALA A 151 6.70 28.09 -5.67
CA ALA A 151 8.08 28.22 -6.13
C ALA A 151 9.09 27.34 -5.38
N THR A 152 8.85 27.08 -4.09
CA THR A 152 9.76 26.32 -3.21
C THR A 152 9.41 24.86 -3.12
N ILE A 153 8.58 24.33 -4.04
CA ILE A 153 8.17 22.93 -3.99
C ILE A 153 9.37 21.97 -4.09
N PRO A 154 9.50 21.00 -3.18
CA PRO A 154 10.60 20.04 -3.21
C PRO A 154 10.56 19.14 -4.44
N THR A 155 11.68 19.02 -5.16
CA THR A 155 11.82 18.16 -6.35
C THR A 155 12.63 16.90 -6.10
N GLN A 156 13.30 16.79 -4.93
CA GLN A 156 14.18 15.66 -4.58
C GLN A 156 13.46 14.30 -4.48
N PHE A 157 12.15 14.28 -4.39
CA PHE A 157 11.37 13.04 -4.34
C PHE A 157 11.15 12.41 -5.73
N GLY A 158 11.60 13.08 -6.81
CA GLY A 158 11.47 12.58 -8.17
C GLY A 158 10.03 12.43 -8.67
N ILE A 159 9.06 13.10 -8.06
CA ILE A 159 7.65 13.06 -8.45
C ILE A 159 7.47 13.78 -9.79
N LYS A 160 6.87 13.09 -10.76
CA LYS A 160 6.55 13.68 -12.06
C LYS A 160 5.42 14.69 -11.91
N GLU A 161 5.59 15.90 -12.49
CA GLU A 161 4.60 16.98 -12.44
C GLU A 161 4.18 17.34 -10.99
N VAL A 162 5.14 17.49 -10.09
CA VAL A 162 4.92 17.60 -8.64
C VAL A 162 3.89 18.67 -8.24
N LYS A 163 3.87 19.86 -8.88
CA LYS A 163 2.87 20.92 -8.63
C LYS A 163 1.46 20.44 -8.95
N LYS A 164 1.30 19.77 -10.09
CA LYS A 164 0.03 19.20 -10.52
C LYS A 164 -0.48 18.20 -9.49
N ARG A 165 0.37 17.24 -9.06
CA ARG A 165 -0.02 16.22 -8.08
C ARG A 165 -0.38 16.81 -6.73
N ALA A 166 0.34 17.84 -6.29
CA ALA A 166 0.00 18.56 -5.06
C ALA A 166 -1.35 19.29 -5.16
N LEU A 167 -1.66 19.95 -6.27
CA LEU A 167 -2.93 20.63 -6.49
C LEU A 167 -4.10 19.67 -6.65
N GLU A 168 -3.91 18.55 -7.36
CA GLU A 168 -4.89 17.46 -7.44
C GLU A 168 -5.30 16.97 -6.04
N PHE A 169 -4.31 16.72 -5.19
CA PHE A 169 -4.56 16.29 -3.81
C PHE A 169 -5.23 17.38 -2.98
N LEU A 170 -4.70 18.61 -2.98
CA LEU A 170 -5.21 19.71 -2.16
C LEU A 170 -6.66 20.08 -2.51
N MET A 171 -7.02 20.08 -3.78
CA MET A 171 -8.38 20.31 -4.23
C MET A 171 -9.27 19.05 -4.12
N SER A 172 -8.71 17.90 -3.74
CA SER A 172 -9.40 16.60 -3.75
C SER A 172 -10.06 16.36 -5.10
N LEU A 173 -9.30 16.49 -6.19
CA LEU A 173 -9.80 16.18 -7.50
C LEU A 173 -9.99 14.67 -7.62
N ASP A 174 -11.10 14.25 -8.23
CA ASP A 174 -11.44 12.84 -8.45
C ASP A 174 -10.42 12.14 -9.37
N VAL A 175 -9.61 12.93 -10.08
CA VAL A 175 -8.49 12.46 -10.91
C VAL A 175 -7.58 11.51 -10.16
N ASN A 176 -7.17 11.83 -8.92
CA ASN A 176 -6.32 10.95 -8.13
C ASN A 176 -7.03 9.65 -7.76
N GLU A 177 -8.29 9.73 -7.34
CA GLU A 177 -9.09 8.55 -7.04
C GLU A 177 -9.31 7.70 -8.30
N ASN A 178 -9.61 8.33 -9.43
CA ASN A 178 -9.77 7.66 -10.71
C ASN A 178 -8.47 7.03 -11.23
N ILE A 179 -7.31 7.69 -11.04
CA ILE A 179 -6.00 7.13 -11.37
C ILE A 179 -5.71 5.91 -10.50
N LEU A 180 -5.94 6.00 -9.18
CA LEU A 180 -5.75 4.87 -8.26
C LEU A 180 -6.69 3.71 -8.59
N LYS A 181 -7.97 3.99 -8.85
CA LYS A 181 -8.95 2.98 -9.28
C LYS A 181 -8.53 2.33 -10.61
N ARG A 182 -8.08 3.11 -11.59
CA ARG A 182 -7.58 2.59 -12.87
C ARG A 182 -6.35 1.72 -12.70
N SER A 183 -5.39 2.16 -11.86
CA SER A 183 -4.19 1.37 -11.56
C SER A 183 -4.54 0.06 -10.85
N ALA A 184 -5.38 0.11 -9.82
CA ALA A 184 -5.85 -1.08 -9.10
C ALA A 184 -6.60 -2.06 -10.02
N ILE A 185 -7.49 -1.54 -10.90
CA ILE A 185 -8.20 -2.35 -11.88
C ILE A 185 -7.24 -2.98 -12.88
N LYS A 186 -6.27 -2.20 -13.39
CA LYS A 186 -5.25 -2.70 -14.31
C LYS A 186 -4.46 -3.83 -13.67
N ASN A 187 -3.90 -3.59 -12.47
CA ASN A 187 -3.12 -4.59 -11.74
C ASN A 187 -3.96 -5.85 -11.45
N GLY A 188 -5.23 -5.68 -11.08
CA GLY A 188 -6.14 -6.80 -10.89
C GLY A 188 -6.43 -7.60 -12.17
N ILE A 189 -6.54 -6.91 -13.32
CA ILE A 189 -6.70 -7.57 -14.62
C ILE A 189 -5.42 -8.31 -14.99
N ASP A 190 -4.25 -7.69 -14.85
CA ASP A 190 -2.94 -8.28 -15.17
C ASP A 190 -2.69 -9.54 -14.30
N GLU A 191 -3.05 -9.51 -13.03
CA GLU A 191 -2.98 -10.65 -12.13
C GLU A 191 -3.91 -11.79 -12.59
N ILE A 192 -5.16 -11.48 -12.96
CA ILE A 192 -6.10 -12.49 -13.48
C ILE A 192 -5.58 -13.11 -14.77
N VAL A 193 -5.02 -12.31 -15.69
CA VAL A 193 -4.42 -12.81 -16.95
C VAL A 193 -3.24 -13.73 -16.65
N TYR A 194 -2.43 -13.42 -15.65
CA TYR A 194 -1.33 -14.27 -15.22
C TYR A 194 -1.83 -15.61 -14.64
N GLN A 195 -2.77 -15.57 -13.72
CA GLN A 195 -3.38 -16.77 -13.13
C GLN A 195 -4.09 -17.63 -14.18
N TRP A 196 -4.79 -17.00 -15.12
CA TRP A 196 -5.44 -17.69 -16.24
C TRP A 196 -4.47 -18.53 -17.06
N LYS A 197 -3.30 -17.98 -17.38
CA LYS A 197 -2.25 -18.71 -18.13
C LYS A 197 -1.71 -19.92 -17.34
N ILE A 198 -1.56 -19.78 -16.02
CA ILE A 198 -1.12 -20.88 -15.16
C ILE A 198 -2.17 -22.00 -15.19
N ILE A 199 -3.44 -21.66 -14.99
CA ILE A 199 -4.52 -22.65 -14.96
C ILE A 199 -4.68 -23.32 -16.34
N LYS A 200 -4.57 -22.58 -17.44
CA LYS A 200 -4.56 -23.16 -18.79
C LYS A 200 -3.44 -24.17 -18.94
N ARG A 201 -2.21 -23.83 -18.51
CA ARG A 201 -1.08 -24.74 -18.55
C ARG A 201 -1.30 -26.00 -17.70
N ASN A 202 -1.92 -25.85 -16.53
CA ASN A 202 -2.29 -26.99 -15.71
C ASN A 202 -3.31 -27.89 -16.42
N ALA A 203 -4.28 -27.32 -17.12
CA ALA A 203 -5.22 -28.09 -17.94
C ALA A 203 -4.52 -28.86 -19.08
N GLU A 204 -3.52 -28.27 -19.72
CA GLU A 204 -2.71 -28.92 -20.74
C GLU A 204 -1.87 -30.08 -20.16
N ILE A 205 -1.36 -29.93 -18.93
CA ILE A 205 -0.65 -31.00 -18.20
C ILE A 205 -1.61 -32.14 -17.87
N VAL A 206 -2.81 -31.85 -17.36
CA VAL A 206 -3.84 -32.86 -17.11
C VAL A 206 -4.20 -33.61 -18.38
N ALA A 207 -4.42 -32.89 -19.47
CA ALA A 207 -4.72 -33.48 -20.79
C ALA A 207 -3.61 -34.43 -21.28
N SER A 208 -2.35 -34.03 -21.09
CA SER A 208 -1.20 -34.83 -21.54
C SER A 208 -1.05 -36.16 -20.81
N LYS A 209 -1.46 -36.24 -19.52
CA LYS A 209 -1.42 -37.50 -18.76
C LYS A 209 -2.28 -38.60 -19.37
N VAL A 210 -3.37 -38.24 -20.02
CA VAL A 210 -4.32 -39.17 -20.66
C VAL A 210 -4.29 -39.08 -22.17
N SER A 211 -3.16 -38.62 -22.76
CA SER A 211 -2.95 -38.48 -24.19
C SER A 211 -4.07 -37.74 -24.93
N SER A 212 -4.66 -36.75 -24.27
CA SER A 212 -5.75 -35.92 -24.76
C SER A 212 -5.31 -34.47 -24.98
N VAL A 213 -6.17 -33.65 -25.57
CA VAL A 213 -5.97 -32.21 -25.76
C VAL A 213 -7.13 -31.48 -25.10
N VAL A 214 -6.81 -30.44 -24.33
CA VAL A 214 -7.84 -29.55 -23.78
C VAL A 214 -8.32 -28.56 -24.83
N THR A 215 -9.62 -28.41 -24.95
CA THR A 215 -10.28 -27.44 -25.84
C THR A 215 -11.14 -26.45 -25.03
N GLY A 216 -11.51 -25.32 -25.63
CA GLY A 216 -12.44 -24.37 -25.02
C GLY A 216 -11.82 -23.37 -24.03
N ILE A 217 -10.51 -23.39 -23.76
CA ILE A 217 -9.83 -22.42 -22.93
C ILE A 217 -9.11 -21.40 -23.84
N PRO A 218 -9.56 -20.11 -23.88
CA PRO A 218 -8.89 -19.08 -24.66
C PRO A 218 -7.54 -18.68 -24.04
N GLU A 219 -6.69 -18.03 -24.83
CA GLU A 219 -5.35 -17.57 -24.39
C GLU A 219 -5.42 -16.53 -23.27
N GLN A 220 -6.47 -15.74 -23.27
CA GLN A 220 -6.72 -14.70 -22.27
C GLN A 220 -8.19 -14.69 -21.89
N PRO A 221 -8.53 -14.18 -20.70
CA PRO A 221 -9.93 -14.03 -20.29
C PRO A 221 -10.70 -13.16 -21.29
N GLU A 222 -11.80 -13.65 -21.80
CA GLU A 222 -12.68 -12.95 -22.73
C GLU A 222 -14.00 -12.57 -22.05
N SER A 223 -14.67 -11.52 -22.56
CA SER A 223 -15.96 -11.08 -22.00
C SER A 223 -17.07 -12.14 -22.13
N LYS A 224 -16.98 -13.01 -23.14
CA LYS A 224 -17.94 -14.09 -23.48
C LYS A 224 -17.27 -15.45 -23.31
N PHE A 225 -16.76 -15.74 -22.15
CA PHE A 225 -16.22 -17.04 -21.82
C PHE A 225 -17.34 -17.99 -21.38
N ASP A 226 -17.33 -19.22 -21.89
CA ASP A 226 -18.27 -20.30 -21.59
C ASP A 226 -17.47 -21.50 -21.10
N ASN A 227 -17.51 -21.74 -19.79
CA ASN A 227 -16.80 -22.85 -19.14
C ASN A 227 -17.33 -24.25 -19.52
N TYR A 228 -18.56 -24.33 -20.04
CA TYR A 228 -19.13 -25.60 -20.53
C TYR A 228 -18.48 -26.09 -21.82
N LYS A 229 -17.79 -25.23 -22.55
CA LYS A 229 -17.04 -25.57 -23.78
C LYS A 229 -15.66 -26.17 -23.51
N ILE A 230 -15.22 -26.17 -22.26
CA ILE A 230 -13.96 -26.80 -21.89
C ILE A 230 -14.16 -28.31 -21.90
N ASP A 231 -13.40 -28.99 -22.72
CA ASP A 231 -13.45 -30.46 -22.79
C ASP A 231 -12.08 -31.06 -23.07
N LEU A 232 -11.90 -32.29 -22.64
CA LEU A 232 -10.75 -33.11 -23.00
C LEU A 232 -11.12 -33.98 -24.18
N VAL A 233 -10.39 -33.82 -25.27
CA VAL A 233 -10.67 -34.53 -26.52
C VAL A 233 -9.46 -35.32 -26.99
N ILE A 234 -9.72 -36.51 -27.54
CA ILE A 234 -8.71 -37.34 -28.19
C ILE A 234 -8.97 -37.31 -29.68
N LYS A 235 -7.90 -37.13 -30.45
CA LYS A 235 -7.93 -37.26 -31.91
C LYS A 235 -7.67 -38.71 -32.30
N ASP A 236 -8.68 -39.36 -32.87
CA ASP A 236 -8.59 -40.70 -33.43
C ASP A 236 -8.75 -40.60 -34.96
N GLY A 237 -7.63 -40.38 -35.66
CA GLY A 237 -7.59 -40.05 -37.08
C GLY A 237 -8.29 -38.70 -37.37
N GLU A 238 -9.36 -38.72 -38.20
CA GLU A 238 -10.18 -37.53 -38.49
C GLU A 238 -11.30 -37.31 -37.47
N ASN A 239 -11.53 -38.23 -36.54
CA ASN A 239 -12.59 -38.14 -35.54
C ASN A 239 -12.06 -37.55 -34.24
N ILE A 240 -12.87 -36.66 -33.66
CA ILE A 240 -12.63 -36.08 -32.32
C ILE A 240 -13.64 -36.72 -31.35
N LYS A 241 -13.14 -37.43 -30.34
CA LYS A 241 -13.97 -38.03 -29.29
C LYS A 241 -13.74 -37.33 -27.94
N SER A 242 -14.79 -37.07 -27.20
CA SER A 242 -14.66 -36.60 -25.82
C SER A 242 -14.09 -37.72 -24.93
N LEU A 243 -13.31 -37.33 -23.93
CA LEU A 243 -12.77 -38.26 -22.94
C LEU A 243 -13.89 -39.00 -22.17
N THR A 244 -15.02 -38.34 -21.97
CA THR A 244 -16.22 -38.96 -21.38
C THR A 244 -16.82 -40.06 -22.27
N ASP A 245 -16.82 -39.91 -23.57
CA ASP A 245 -17.28 -40.92 -24.50
C ASP A 245 -16.34 -42.13 -24.51
N LEU A 246 -15.02 -41.87 -24.50
CA LEU A 246 -14.02 -42.94 -24.42
C LEU A 246 -14.14 -43.77 -23.15
N ARG A 247 -14.35 -43.09 -22.01
CA ARG A 247 -14.63 -43.74 -20.73
C ARG A 247 -15.84 -44.65 -20.79
N ALA A 248 -16.91 -44.21 -21.46
CA ALA A 248 -18.11 -45.02 -21.62
C ALA A 248 -17.85 -46.29 -22.45
N ILE A 249 -17.04 -46.16 -23.51
CA ILE A 249 -16.61 -47.30 -24.33
C ILE A 249 -15.79 -48.28 -23.50
N TYR A 250 -14.78 -47.81 -22.75
CA TYR A 250 -13.96 -48.68 -21.89
C TYR A 250 -14.75 -49.33 -20.78
N ALA A 251 -15.75 -48.65 -20.20
CA ALA A 251 -16.64 -49.24 -19.22
C ALA A 251 -17.54 -50.34 -19.77
N GLU A 252 -17.98 -50.26 -21.02
CA GLU A 252 -18.74 -51.31 -21.70
C GLU A 252 -17.85 -52.51 -22.06
N ASP A 253 -16.63 -52.25 -22.59
CA ASP A 253 -15.64 -53.30 -22.84
C ASP A 253 -15.28 -54.07 -21.57
N LEU A 254 -15.16 -53.37 -20.43
CA LEU A 254 -14.91 -54.00 -19.12
C LEU A 254 -16.06 -54.91 -18.68
N LYS A 255 -17.31 -54.56 -18.94
CA LYS A 255 -18.48 -55.43 -18.69
C LYS A 255 -18.45 -56.67 -19.51
N VAL A 256 -18.10 -56.59 -20.83
CA VAL A 256 -17.99 -57.74 -21.70
C VAL A 256 -16.92 -58.71 -21.19
N ILE A 257 -15.73 -58.18 -20.84
CA ILE A 257 -14.63 -58.99 -20.27
C ILE A 257 -15.04 -59.67 -18.97
N ASN A 258 -15.73 -59.00 -18.10
CA ASN A 258 -16.22 -59.61 -16.85
C ASN A 258 -17.25 -60.68 -17.06
N THR A 259 -18.10 -60.63 -18.10
CA THR A 259 -19.08 -61.66 -18.42
C THR A 259 -18.44 -62.88 -19.09
N GLU A 260 -17.36 -62.72 -19.84
CA GLU A 260 -16.61 -63.83 -20.47
C GLU A 260 -15.75 -64.60 -19.45
N THR A 261 -15.16 -63.91 -18.45
CA THR A 261 -14.37 -64.56 -17.38
C THR A 261 -15.22 -65.46 -16.46
N PHE A 262 -16.50 -65.17 -16.29
CA PHE A 262 -17.41 -66.02 -15.51
C PHE A 262 -17.78 -67.35 -16.16
N ARG A 263 -17.53 -67.51 -17.47
CA ARG A 263 -17.88 -68.73 -18.24
C ARG A 263 -16.78 -69.80 -18.28
N GLN A 264 -15.55 -69.53 -17.79
CA GLN A 264 -14.39 -70.45 -17.94
C GLN A 264 -13.77 -70.93 -16.60
N ALA A 265 -14.41 -70.77 -15.46
CA ALA A 265 -13.86 -71.17 -14.17
C ALA A 265 -14.24 -72.56 -13.75
N ASP A 266 -13.57 -73.63 -14.30
CA ASP A 266 -13.51 -74.95 -13.75
C ASP A 266 -12.16 -75.61 -14.06
N ASP A 267 -11.14 -75.41 -13.22
CA ASP A 267 -10.10 -76.39 -12.88
C ASP A 267 -9.19 -75.91 -11.75
N THR A 268 -9.27 -76.61 -10.62
CA THR A 268 -8.79 -76.12 -9.33
C THR A 268 -7.83 -77.05 -8.66
N THR A 269 -6.49 -76.92 -8.81
CA THR A 269 -5.58 -77.41 -7.74
C THR A 269 -4.15 -76.86 -7.78
N LEU A 270 -3.62 -76.35 -8.91
CA LEU A 270 -2.31 -75.71 -8.98
C LEU A 270 -2.35 -74.17 -8.78
N GLN A 271 -3.56 -73.62 -8.77
CA GLN A 271 -3.83 -72.21 -8.57
C GLN A 271 -3.59 -71.72 -7.13
N LEU A 272 -3.65 -72.58 -6.11
CA LEU A 272 -3.63 -72.16 -4.70
C LEU A 272 -2.27 -71.60 -4.27
N SER A 273 -1.12 -72.11 -4.74
CA SER A 273 0.21 -71.62 -4.36
C SER A 273 0.56 -70.29 -5.05
N VAL A 274 0.15 -70.10 -6.30
CA VAL A 274 0.32 -68.86 -7.04
C VAL A 274 -0.65 -67.77 -6.51
N VAL A 275 -1.89 -68.19 -6.24
CA VAL A 275 -2.91 -67.30 -5.62
C VAL A 275 -2.46 -66.83 -4.24
N ASN A 276 -1.92 -67.73 -3.38
CA ASN A 276 -1.39 -67.34 -2.07
C ASN A 276 -0.18 -66.41 -2.17
N SER A 277 0.71 -66.60 -3.15
CA SER A 277 1.85 -65.71 -3.40
C SER A 277 1.39 -64.33 -3.91
N ILE A 278 0.38 -64.28 -4.77
CA ILE A 278 -0.21 -63.03 -5.23
C ILE A 278 -0.92 -62.31 -4.09
N SER A 279 -1.72 -63.04 -3.26
CA SER A 279 -2.39 -62.48 -2.09
C SER A 279 -1.41 -61.84 -1.12
N SER A 280 -0.31 -62.54 -0.79
CA SER A 280 0.73 -62.01 0.10
C SER A 280 1.36 -60.73 -0.43
N LYS A 281 1.58 -60.60 -1.76
CA LYS A 281 2.12 -59.36 -2.36
C LYS A 281 1.10 -58.24 -2.42
N VAL A 282 -0.18 -58.55 -2.56
CA VAL A 282 -1.29 -57.60 -2.46
C VAL A 282 -1.36 -57.03 -1.05
N ASP A 283 -1.26 -57.92 -0.02
CA ASP A 283 -1.25 -57.49 1.37
C ASP A 283 -0.02 -56.58 1.67
N GLU A 284 1.15 -56.88 1.06
CA GLU A 284 2.33 -56.00 1.15
C GLU A 284 2.11 -54.62 0.48
N ILE A 285 1.43 -54.59 -0.66
CA ILE A 285 1.05 -53.33 -1.31
C ILE A 285 0.10 -52.53 -0.42
N HIS A 286 -0.91 -53.14 0.16
CA HIS A 286 -1.84 -52.46 1.09
C HIS A 286 -1.09 -51.88 2.31
N ALA A 287 -0.13 -52.61 2.87
CA ALA A 287 0.68 -52.11 3.97
C ALA A 287 1.50 -50.88 3.56
N LEU A 288 2.08 -50.91 2.36
CA LEU A 288 2.83 -49.78 1.82
C LEU A 288 1.93 -48.57 1.47
N GLU A 289 0.69 -48.80 1.03
CA GLU A 289 -0.30 -47.74 0.79
C GLU A 289 -0.70 -47.05 2.09
N LEU A 290 -0.85 -47.80 3.21
CA LEU A 290 -1.06 -47.22 4.55
C LEU A 290 0.15 -46.37 4.99
N GLU A 291 1.39 -46.85 4.74
CA GLU A 291 2.61 -46.09 5.03
C GLU A 291 2.69 -44.78 4.20
N LEU A 292 2.25 -44.80 2.92
CA LEU A 292 2.10 -43.62 2.10
C LEU A 292 1.10 -42.61 2.69
N GLN A 293 0.00 -43.10 3.24
CA GLN A 293 -1.00 -42.26 3.91
C GLN A 293 -0.38 -41.54 5.11
N GLU A 294 0.35 -42.27 5.95
CA GLU A 294 1.06 -41.69 7.12
C GLU A 294 2.09 -40.63 6.70
N ILE A 295 2.83 -40.87 5.61
CA ILE A 295 3.79 -39.88 5.06
C ILE A 295 3.06 -38.62 4.58
N SER A 296 1.92 -38.78 3.93
CA SER A 296 1.08 -37.68 3.47
C SER A 296 0.57 -36.82 4.63
N ASP A 297 0.12 -37.46 5.72
CA ASP A 297 -0.32 -36.76 6.93
C ASP A 297 0.83 -36.01 7.61
N HIS A 298 2.01 -36.63 7.70
CA HIS A 298 3.22 -35.97 8.19
C HIS A 298 3.66 -34.77 7.34
N LYS A 299 3.60 -34.88 6.01
CA LYS A 299 3.88 -33.75 5.10
C LYS A 299 2.91 -32.61 5.33
N SER A 300 1.63 -32.91 5.53
CA SER A 300 0.59 -31.92 5.83
C SER A 300 0.88 -31.19 7.14
N TYR A 301 1.31 -31.91 8.18
CA TYR A 301 1.74 -31.34 9.45
C TYR A 301 2.97 -30.43 9.32
N ILE A 302 4.01 -30.87 8.58
CA ILE A 302 5.21 -30.07 8.33
C ILE A 302 4.87 -28.80 7.57
N ASN A 303 4.00 -28.87 6.56
CA ASN A 303 3.53 -27.70 5.81
C ASN A 303 2.78 -26.72 6.70
N TYR A 304 1.95 -27.21 7.63
CA TYR A 304 1.32 -26.36 8.64
C TYR A 304 2.34 -25.67 9.55
N GLN A 305 3.39 -26.38 9.99
CA GLN A 305 4.46 -25.78 10.78
C GLN A 305 5.21 -24.69 10.01
N ILE A 306 5.51 -24.92 8.73
CA ILE A 306 6.15 -23.92 7.84
C ILE A 306 5.25 -22.69 7.74
N PHE A 307 3.95 -22.86 7.50
CA PHE A 307 3.00 -21.75 7.43
C PHE A 307 2.93 -20.95 8.74
N SER A 308 2.78 -21.66 9.87
CA SER A 308 2.70 -21.03 11.19
C SER A 308 3.99 -20.29 11.56
N THR A 309 5.14 -20.86 11.22
CA THR A 309 6.47 -20.26 11.50
C THR A 309 6.71 -19.02 10.63
N ASN A 310 6.31 -19.05 9.36
CA ASN A 310 6.38 -17.89 8.47
C ASN A 310 5.53 -16.73 8.99
N LYS A 311 4.29 -17.00 9.44
CA LYS A 311 3.43 -15.98 10.02
C LYS A 311 4.03 -15.38 11.31
N ARG A 312 4.71 -16.19 12.11
CA ARG A 312 5.38 -15.72 13.33
C ARG A 312 6.63 -14.89 13.02
N LEU A 313 7.38 -15.25 11.97
CA LEU A 313 8.50 -14.46 11.45
C LEU A 313 8.03 -13.09 10.94
N GLU A 314 6.93 -13.03 10.22
CA GLU A 314 6.34 -11.77 9.75
C GLU A 314 6.04 -10.82 10.91
N ASN A 315 5.40 -11.34 11.98
CA ASN A 315 5.12 -10.56 13.20
C ASN A 315 6.42 -10.08 13.87
N LEU A 316 7.43 -10.93 13.99
CA LEU A 316 8.71 -10.57 14.60
C LEU A 316 9.49 -9.53 13.77
N LEU A 317 9.37 -9.56 12.45
CA LEU A 317 9.95 -8.54 11.57
C LEU A 317 9.25 -7.18 11.74
N ASP A 318 7.94 -7.19 11.96
CA ASP A 318 7.19 -5.97 12.27
C ASP A 318 7.58 -5.41 13.65
N ASP A 319 7.66 -6.26 14.67
CA ASP A 319 8.14 -5.86 16.01
C ASP A 319 9.58 -5.34 15.96
N LYS A 320 10.46 -5.98 15.20
CA LYS A 320 11.82 -5.48 14.98
C LYS A 320 11.83 -4.04 14.45
N ARG A 321 10.98 -3.73 13.46
CA ARG A 321 10.85 -2.36 12.91
C ARG A 321 10.41 -1.37 13.99
N LYS A 322 9.41 -1.73 14.80
CA LYS A 322 8.92 -0.89 15.90
C LYS A 322 10.01 -0.56 16.92
N TYR A 323 10.77 -1.57 17.33
CA TYR A 323 11.88 -1.37 18.27
C TYR A 323 13.08 -0.63 17.66
N GLU A 324 13.37 -0.78 16.37
CA GLU A 324 14.35 0.05 15.66
C GLU A 324 13.96 1.53 15.65
N ASP A 325 12.68 1.82 15.50
CA ASP A 325 12.17 3.20 15.55
C ASP A 325 12.24 3.79 16.96
N LEU A 326 11.88 3.00 17.99
CA LEU A 326 12.06 3.40 19.39
C LEU A 326 13.53 3.65 19.73
N LYS A 327 14.45 2.82 19.22
CA LYS A 327 15.89 3.05 19.39
C LYS A 327 16.34 4.36 18.74
N LYS A 328 15.88 4.70 17.53
CA LYS A 328 16.17 5.97 16.86
C LYS A 328 15.75 7.17 17.70
N ILE A 329 14.58 7.10 18.34
CA ILE A 329 14.08 8.14 19.24
C ILE A 329 14.98 8.22 20.49
N SER A 330 15.27 7.09 21.11
CA SER A 330 16.15 7.01 22.29
C SER A 330 17.56 7.55 22.02
N ASP A 331 18.19 7.15 20.89
CA ASP A 331 19.52 7.63 20.49
C ASP A 331 19.54 9.12 20.12
N SER A 332 18.37 9.71 19.87
CA SER A 332 18.19 11.12 19.52
C SER A 332 17.95 12.00 20.73
N THR A 333 17.59 11.44 21.87
CA THR A 333 17.38 12.12 23.16
C THR A 333 18.59 11.86 24.07
N VAL A 334 19.40 12.87 24.26
CA VAL A 334 20.49 12.81 25.25
C VAL A 334 19.87 13.07 26.62
N TYR A 335 19.78 12.03 27.43
CA TYR A 335 19.34 11.98 28.85
C TYR A 335 17.85 12.05 29.18
N GLU A 336 17.46 11.08 30.03
CA GLU A 336 16.23 10.98 30.85
C GLU A 336 14.88 10.85 30.13
N SER A 337 14.69 9.77 29.38
CA SER A 337 13.36 9.42 28.87
C SER A 337 12.73 8.16 29.48
N THR A 338 13.04 7.82 30.72
CA THR A 338 12.32 6.78 31.47
C THR A 338 10.86 7.15 31.79
N GLN A 339 10.46 8.42 31.57
CA GLN A 339 9.07 8.86 31.74
C GLN A 339 8.23 8.87 30.46
N LEU A 340 8.81 8.61 29.29
CA LEU A 340 8.10 8.71 28.01
C LEU A 340 7.17 7.53 27.69
N LEU A 341 7.28 6.43 28.44
CA LEU A 341 6.50 5.21 28.23
C LEU A 341 5.74 4.74 29.49
N SER A 342 5.69 5.56 30.56
CA SER A 342 4.91 5.21 31.73
C SER A 342 3.42 5.32 31.39
N ASN A 343 2.75 4.18 31.35
CA ASN A 343 1.31 3.97 31.25
C ASN A 343 0.69 3.74 29.86
N GLU A 344 1.48 3.56 28.79
CA GLU A 344 0.93 3.19 27.49
C GLU A 344 1.63 1.95 26.91
N CYS A 345 0.86 0.99 26.39
CA CYS A 345 1.40 -0.18 25.71
C CYS A 345 2.11 0.26 24.41
N PRO A 346 3.42 -0.02 24.24
CA PRO A 346 4.16 0.41 23.05
C PRO A 346 3.67 -0.26 21.76
N THR A 347 2.84 -1.31 21.87
CA THR A 347 2.33 -2.07 20.72
C THR A 347 0.96 -1.58 20.23
N CYS A 348 0.11 -1.07 21.10
CA CYS A 348 -1.27 -0.68 20.74
C CYS A 348 -1.68 0.70 21.24
N GLY A 349 -0.82 1.44 21.96
CA GLY A 349 -1.14 2.77 22.50
C GLY A 349 -2.23 2.79 23.60
N ALA A 350 -2.69 1.62 24.04
CA ALA A 350 -3.69 1.55 25.10
C ALA A 350 -3.07 1.94 26.43
N GLN A 351 -3.71 2.86 27.15
CA GLN A 351 -3.36 3.16 28.54
C GLN A 351 -3.69 1.94 29.40
N TYR A 352 -2.72 1.41 30.10
CA TYR A 352 -2.94 0.39 31.11
C TYR A 352 -2.63 0.98 32.50
N ASN A 353 -3.65 0.96 33.35
CA ASN A 353 -3.47 1.18 34.79
C ASN A 353 -3.20 -0.18 35.40
N ASP A 354 -1.95 -0.65 35.34
CA ASP A 354 -1.61 -1.93 35.95
C ASP A 354 -1.17 -1.73 37.38
N ASN A 355 -2.13 -1.87 38.29
CA ASN A 355 -1.87 -1.95 39.74
C ASN A 355 -1.25 -3.31 40.15
N LEU A 356 -0.96 -4.21 39.22
CA LEU A 356 -0.39 -5.53 39.48
C LEU A 356 1.12 -5.57 39.36
N LEU A 357 1.75 -4.55 38.79
CA LEU A 357 3.21 -4.41 38.75
C LEU A 357 3.62 -3.35 39.78
N ASP A 358 4.05 -3.83 40.95
CA ASP A 358 4.69 -3.02 41.97
C ASP A 358 6.04 -2.56 41.46
N PHE A 359 6.16 -1.35 40.93
CA PHE A 359 7.39 -0.74 40.39
C PHE A 359 8.46 -0.42 41.44
N SER A 360 8.38 -1.03 42.62
CA SER A 360 9.40 -0.90 43.67
C SER A 360 10.67 -1.73 43.41
N SER A 361 10.69 -2.59 42.35
CA SER A 361 11.89 -3.30 41.88
C SER A 361 12.36 -2.72 40.55
N GLN A 362 13.26 -1.78 40.58
CA GLN A 362 14.02 -1.22 39.46
C GLN A 362 14.99 -2.24 38.80
N GLU A 363 14.70 -3.52 38.84
CA GLU A 363 15.52 -4.55 38.23
C GLU A 363 14.83 -5.14 37.03
N ASN A 364 15.40 -4.87 35.83
CA ASN A 364 15.19 -5.56 34.54
C ASN A 364 14.11 -5.02 33.59
N LEU A 365 14.00 -3.73 33.38
CA LEU A 365 13.50 -3.24 32.09
C LEU A 365 14.59 -3.48 31.03
N MET A 366 14.34 -4.41 30.10
CA MET A 366 15.24 -4.63 28.98
C MET A 366 15.42 -3.32 28.22
N THR A 367 16.67 -2.93 27.97
CA THR A 367 16.96 -1.77 27.11
C THR A 367 16.44 -2.05 25.71
N TYR A 368 16.12 -1.02 24.94
CA TYR A 368 15.68 -1.17 23.54
C TYR A 368 16.67 -2.00 22.71
N GLU A 369 17.96 -1.89 23.01
CA GLU A 369 19.01 -2.68 22.38
C GLU A 369 18.93 -4.15 22.76
N SER A 370 18.68 -4.46 24.02
CA SER A 370 18.48 -5.83 24.50
C SER A 370 17.24 -6.46 23.89
N SER A 371 16.13 -5.69 23.77
CA SER A 371 14.90 -6.14 23.13
C SER A 371 15.11 -6.41 21.62
N LEU A 372 15.83 -5.53 20.92
CA LEU A 372 16.21 -5.73 19.53
C LEU A 372 17.07 -6.95 19.32
N ASN A 373 18.05 -7.18 20.19
CA ASN A 373 18.90 -8.36 20.13
C ASN A 373 18.10 -9.62 20.40
N PHE A 374 17.19 -9.61 21.36
CA PHE A 374 16.30 -10.73 21.64
C PHE A 374 15.41 -11.07 20.43
N ILE A 375 14.78 -10.05 19.80
CA ILE A 375 13.97 -10.25 18.60
C ILE A 375 14.81 -10.81 17.45
N LYS A 376 16.03 -10.30 17.24
CA LYS A 376 16.95 -10.82 16.21
C LYS A 376 17.33 -12.29 16.45
N GLU A 377 17.58 -12.66 17.70
CA GLU A 377 17.86 -14.08 18.04
C GLU A 377 16.62 -14.97 17.85
N GLN A 378 15.41 -14.47 18.16
CA GLN A 378 14.18 -15.19 17.85
C GLN A 378 13.96 -15.37 16.34
N ILE A 379 14.21 -14.33 15.54
CA ILE A 379 14.14 -14.43 14.07
C ILE A 379 15.08 -15.53 13.58
N LYS A 380 16.34 -15.53 14.00
CA LYS A 380 17.31 -16.59 13.64
C LYS A 380 16.83 -17.99 14.06
N ALA A 381 16.27 -18.12 15.26
CA ALA A 381 15.74 -19.39 15.73
C ALA A 381 14.59 -19.90 14.85
N PHE A 382 13.64 -19.04 14.45
CA PHE A 382 12.55 -19.43 13.56
C PHE A 382 13.02 -19.66 12.11
N GLU A 383 14.01 -18.93 11.62
CA GLU A 383 14.66 -19.21 10.33
C GLU A 383 15.31 -20.60 10.35
N PHE A 384 15.98 -20.97 11.46
CA PHE A 384 16.53 -22.31 11.64
C PHE A 384 15.44 -23.39 11.63
N VAL A 385 14.32 -23.15 12.32
CA VAL A 385 13.16 -24.06 12.30
C VAL A 385 12.62 -24.24 10.88
N LEU A 386 12.54 -23.17 10.09
CA LEU A 386 12.10 -23.26 8.69
C LEU A 386 13.06 -24.11 7.84
N VAL A 387 14.37 -23.92 8.03
CA VAL A 387 15.38 -24.74 7.33
C VAL A 387 15.23 -26.20 7.71
N ASP A 388 15.00 -26.50 8.97
CA ASP A 388 14.79 -27.88 9.44
C ASP A 388 13.50 -28.50 8.91
N CYS A 389 12.38 -27.78 8.98
CA CYS A 389 11.11 -28.22 8.40
C CYS A 389 11.23 -28.51 6.89
N ASN A 390 11.91 -27.66 6.13
CA ASN A 390 12.14 -27.88 4.71
C ASN A 390 13.02 -29.10 4.44
N LYS A 391 14.02 -29.38 5.30
CA LYS A 391 14.82 -30.62 5.21
C LYS A 391 13.97 -31.85 5.49
N GLN A 392 13.13 -31.81 6.53
CA GLN A 392 12.23 -32.91 6.87
C GLN A 392 11.22 -33.17 5.75
N LEU A 393 10.65 -32.11 5.15
CA LEU A 393 9.76 -32.23 4.01
C LEU A 393 10.42 -32.93 2.84
N LYS A 394 11.66 -32.51 2.49
CA LYS A 394 12.44 -33.13 1.41
C LYS A 394 12.79 -34.59 1.71
N PHE A 395 13.10 -34.92 2.97
CA PHE A 395 13.33 -36.30 3.39
C PHE A 395 12.07 -37.16 3.19
N LYS A 396 10.89 -36.65 3.59
CA LYS A 396 9.61 -37.35 3.40
C LYS A 396 9.22 -37.49 1.93
N GLU A 397 9.59 -36.57 1.07
CA GLU A 397 9.43 -36.70 -0.38
C GLU A 397 10.28 -37.83 -0.97
N VAL A 398 11.52 -37.98 -0.52
CA VAL A 398 12.38 -39.09 -0.94
C VAL A 398 11.85 -40.43 -0.44
N GLU A 399 11.36 -40.49 0.80
CA GLU A 399 10.75 -41.67 1.39
C GLU A 399 9.48 -42.10 0.64
N GLN A 400 8.62 -41.16 0.31
CA GLN A 400 7.44 -41.35 -0.54
C GLN A 400 7.81 -41.96 -1.90
N SER A 401 8.80 -41.38 -2.61
CA SER A 401 9.25 -41.88 -3.92
C SER A 401 9.82 -43.29 -3.84
N ARG A 402 10.49 -43.62 -2.73
CA ARG A 402 11.00 -44.98 -2.49
C ARG A 402 9.87 -46.02 -2.33
N ILE A 403 8.84 -45.67 -1.56
CA ILE A 403 7.69 -46.57 -1.34
C ILE A 403 6.88 -46.73 -2.64
N GLU A 404 6.64 -45.65 -3.38
CA GLU A 404 6.00 -45.67 -4.69
C GLU A 404 6.74 -46.57 -5.68
N SER A 405 8.09 -46.48 -5.69
CA SER A 405 8.93 -47.35 -6.53
C SER A 405 8.83 -48.82 -6.09
N LYS A 406 8.72 -49.09 -4.78
CA LYS A 406 8.55 -50.46 -4.25
C LYS A 406 7.18 -51.04 -4.61
N ILE A 407 6.11 -50.24 -4.50
CA ILE A 407 4.76 -50.64 -4.96
C ILE A 407 4.79 -50.97 -6.45
N ALA A 408 5.43 -50.15 -7.27
CA ALA A 408 5.57 -50.37 -8.70
C ALA A 408 6.33 -51.69 -8.98
N SER A 409 7.41 -52.00 -8.25
CA SER A 409 8.16 -53.24 -8.41
C SER A 409 7.32 -54.47 -8.02
N LEU A 410 6.57 -54.39 -6.91
CA LEU A 410 5.67 -55.50 -6.48
C LEU A 410 4.55 -55.73 -7.52
N LYS A 411 3.99 -54.67 -8.09
CA LYS A 411 3.00 -54.78 -9.19
C LYS A 411 3.60 -55.50 -10.41
N VAL A 412 4.86 -55.21 -10.73
CA VAL A 412 5.59 -55.90 -11.82
C VAL A 412 5.84 -57.38 -11.45
N GLU A 413 6.19 -57.71 -10.20
CA GLU A 413 6.37 -59.08 -9.72
C GLU A 413 5.08 -59.87 -9.72
N ILE A 414 3.97 -59.28 -9.28
CA ILE A 414 2.64 -59.88 -9.40
C ILE A 414 2.33 -60.19 -10.86
N SER A 415 2.69 -59.26 -11.79
CA SER A 415 2.55 -59.48 -13.22
C SER A 415 3.37 -60.67 -13.74
N LYS A 416 4.62 -60.84 -13.24
CA LYS A 416 5.49 -61.99 -13.62
C LYS A 416 5.03 -63.32 -13.03
N LEU A 417 4.51 -63.35 -11.79
CA LEU A 417 3.97 -64.56 -11.19
C LEU A 417 2.69 -65.04 -11.87
N LYS A 418 2.00 -64.17 -12.55
CA LYS A 418 0.86 -64.49 -13.41
C LYS A 418 1.30 -65.11 -14.77
N ASN A 419 2.61 -65.12 -15.10
CA ASN A 419 3.15 -65.48 -16.41
C ASN A 419 3.75 -66.91 -16.47
N THR A 420 3.43 -67.87 -15.58
CA THR A 420 3.94 -69.24 -15.64
C THR A 420 3.02 -70.19 -16.42
N ASP A 421 3.61 -70.86 -17.37
CA ASP A 421 3.10 -71.70 -18.45
C ASP A 421 1.88 -72.62 -18.20
N TYR A 422 0.73 -72.29 -18.84
CA TYR A 422 -0.27 -73.25 -19.31
C TYR A 422 -1.13 -72.62 -20.43
N PRO A 423 -1.52 -73.29 -21.52
CA PRO A 423 -2.20 -72.70 -22.66
C PRO A 423 -3.62 -72.14 -22.37
N SER A 424 -4.31 -72.67 -21.39
CA SER A 424 -5.58 -72.10 -20.87
C SER A 424 -5.38 -70.88 -20.00
N VAL A 425 -4.19 -70.77 -19.40
CA VAL A 425 -3.77 -69.61 -18.58
C VAL A 425 -3.39 -68.42 -19.47
N ALA A 426 -2.84 -68.65 -20.65
CA ALA A 426 -2.44 -67.56 -21.57
C ALA A 426 -3.65 -66.74 -22.07
N LEU A 427 -4.78 -67.40 -22.36
CA LEU A 427 -6.03 -66.71 -22.73
C LEU A 427 -6.65 -65.96 -21.54
N GLN A 428 -6.68 -66.56 -20.33
CA GLN A 428 -7.13 -65.89 -19.10
C GLN A 428 -6.21 -64.74 -18.73
N GLU A 429 -4.91 -64.88 -18.97
CA GLU A 429 -3.92 -63.81 -18.72
C GLU A 429 -4.11 -62.62 -19.67
N GLU A 430 -4.39 -62.86 -20.96
CA GLU A 430 -4.70 -61.80 -21.88
C GLU A 430 -5.95 -61.03 -21.53
N TYR A 431 -7.00 -61.74 -21.09
CA TYR A 431 -8.23 -61.12 -20.55
C TYR A 431 -7.97 -60.35 -19.27
N LEU A 432 -7.17 -60.89 -18.35
CA LEU A 432 -6.84 -60.24 -17.09
C LEU A 432 -5.98 -58.99 -17.31
N ARG A 433 -4.98 -59.06 -18.19
CA ARG A 433 -4.16 -57.91 -18.59
C ARG A 433 -5.03 -56.84 -19.23
N ARG A 434 -5.91 -57.21 -20.13
CA ARG A 434 -6.82 -56.28 -20.79
C ARG A 434 -7.79 -55.65 -19.79
N LYS A 435 -8.28 -56.43 -18.83
CA LYS A 435 -9.12 -55.94 -17.73
C LYS A 435 -8.35 -54.89 -16.87
N ILE A 436 -7.15 -55.23 -16.38
CA ILE A 436 -6.34 -54.36 -15.54
C ILE A 436 -5.99 -53.08 -16.31
N ASN A 437 -5.62 -53.18 -17.57
CA ASN A 437 -5.33 -51.99 -18.38
C ASN A 437 -6.56 -51.11 -18.54
N LEU A 438 -7.74 -51.67 -18.82
CA LEU A 438 -8.98 -50.92 -18.94
C LEU A 438 -9.39 -50.28 -17.61
N GLU A 439 -9.21 -50.99 -16.47
CA GLU A 439 -9.46 -50.42 -15.14
C GLU A 439 -8.52 -49.27 -14.82
N ASN A 440 -7.23 -49.38 -15.16
CA ASN A 440 -6.26 -48.29 -15.01
C ASN A 440 -6.59 -47.08 -15.93
N ASP A 441 -6.89 -47.35 -17.21
CA ASP A 441 -7.27 -46.31 -18.15
C ASP A 441 -8.53 -45.56 -17.71
N ILE A 442 -9.54 -46.31 -17.18
CA ILE A 442 -10.76 -45.70 -16.63
C ILE A 442 -10.43 -44.82 -15.41
N ASN A 443 -9.57 -45.30 -14.52
CA ASN A 443 -9.17 -44.52 -13.33
C ASN A 443 -8.42 -43.24 -13.70
N ASP A 444 -7.49 -43.34 -14.64
CA ASP A 444 -6.73 -42.16 -15.13
C ASP A 444 -7.66 -41.14 -15.80
N ILE A 445 -8.62 -41.63 -16.59
CA ILE A 445 -9.65 -40.78 -17.21
C ILE A 445 -10.54 -40.13 -16.13
N ASP A 446 -10.97 -40.88 -15.13
CA ASP A 446 -11.81 -40.35 -14.05
C ASP A 446 -11.06 -39.28 -13.20
N GLU A 447 -9.75 -39.45 -12.99
CA GLU A 447 -8.91 -38.44 -12.35
C GLU A 447 -8.82 -37.19 -13.21
N ALA A 448 -8.53 -37.33 -14.51
CA ALA A 448 -8.45 -36.22 -15.45
C ALA A 448 -9.78 -35.45 -15.56
N ILE A 449 -10.93 -36.16 -15.57
CA ILE A 449 -12.25 -35.52 -15.59
C ILE A 449 -12.50 -34.73 -14.29
N ARG A 450 -12.08 -35.24 -13.13
CA ARG A 450 -12.18 -34.51 -11.85
C ARG A 450 -11.32 -33.27 -11.86
N ASP A 451 -10.08 -33.38 -12.30
CA ASP A 451 -9.14 -32.28 -12.36
C ASP A 451 -9.63 -31.17 -13.30
N ILE A 452 -10.12 -31.53 -14.49
CA ILE A 452 -10.66 -30.55 -15.44
C ILE A 452 -11.94 -29.90 -14.92
N THR A 453 -12.73 -30.61 -14.11
CA THR A 453 -13.91 -30.04 -13.46
C THR A 453 -13.51 -28.98 -12.42
N ASN A 454 -12.48 -29.22 -11.63
CA ASN A 454 -11.93 -28.25 -10.69
C ASN A 454 -11.37 -27.02 -11.44
N ILE A 455 -10.62 -27.25 -12.53
CA ILE A 455 -10.11 -26.19 -13.40
C ILE A 455 -11.23 -25.33 -14.00
N ARG A 456 -12.34 -25.95 -14.42
CA ARG A 456 -13.54 -25.20 -14.88
C ARG A 456 -14.06 -24.25 -13.80
N LEU A 457 -14.13 -24.68 -12.55
CA LEU A 457 -14.61 -23.87 -11.43
C LEU A 457 -13.64 -22.71 -11.13
N GLU A 458 -12.34 -22.97 -11.17
CA GLU A 458 -11.32 -21.91 -10.98
C GLU A 458 -11.39 -20.87 -12.09
N LEU A 459 -11.49 -21.29 -13.35
CA LEU A 459 -11.62 -20.39 -14.50
C LEU A 459 -12.92 -19.59 -14.45
N ASP A 460 -14.04 -20.20 -14.02
CA ASP A 460 -15.31 -19.48 -13.84
C ASP A 460 -15.19 -18.38 -12.76
N THR A 461 -14.51 -18.71 -11.67
CA THR A 461 -14.25 -17.74 -10.60
C THR A 461 -13.41 -16.56 -11.08
N LEU A 462 -12.32 -16.82 -11.83
CA LEU A 462 -11.48 -15.79 -12.42
C LEU A 462 -12.25 -14.98 -13.46
N HIS A 463 -13.07 -15.64 -14.29
CA HIS A 463 -13.89 -14.95 -15.30
C HIS A 463 -14.88 -13.98 -14.65
N LYS A 464 -15.56 -14.38 -13.57
CA LYS A 464 -16.46 -13.49 -12.81
C LYS A 464 -15.72 -12.26 -12.26
N LYS A 465 -14.51 -12.44 -11.72
CA LYS A 465 -13.66 -11.34 -11.26
C LYS A 465 -13.24 -10.43 -12.42
N TYR A 466 -12.81 -11.02 -13.53
CA TYR A 466 -12.43 -10.28 -14.74
C TYR A 466 -13.58 -9.44 -15.29
N LYS A 467 -14.78 -10.02 -15.38
CA LYS A 467 -16.00 -9.32 -15.84
C LYS A 467 -16.34 -8.14 -14.93
N LYS A 468 -16.22 -8.31 -13.61
CA LYS A 468 -16.43 -7.23 -12.64
C LYS A 468 -15.43 -6.10 -12.86
N LEU A 469 -14.14 -6.39 -12.89
CA LEU A 469 -13.09 -5.36 -13.09
C LEU A 469 -13.22 -4.67 -14.45
N THR A 470 -13.60 -5.39 -15.49
CA THR A 470 -13.82 -4.80 -16.82
C THR A 470 -15.06 -3.89 -16.84
N SER A 471 -16.11 -4.24 -16.09
CA SER A 471 -17.28 -3.39 -15.89
C SER A 471 -16.92 -2.14 -15.09
N ASP A 472 -16.19 -2.31 -13.98
CA ASP A 472 -15.73 -1.20 -13.16
C ASP A 472 -14.83 -0.24 -13.97
N ARG A 473 -13.96 -0.77 -14.85
CA ARG A 473 -13.18 0.04 -15.79
C ARG A 473 -14.04 0.87 -16.74
N LYS A 474 -15.15 0.34 -17.25
CA LYS A 474 -16.07 1.04 -18.14
C LYS A 474 -16.91 2.10 -17.43
N SER A 475 -17.11 1.94 -16.11
CA SER A 475 -17.86 2.93 -15.31
C SER A 475 -17.03 4.17 -14.92
N LEU A 476 -15.70 4.12 -15.12
CA LEU A 476 -14.85 5.28 -14.87
C LEU A 476 -15.08 6.35 -15.95
N PRO A 477 -15.10 7.65 -15.57
CA PRO A 477 -15.33 8.74 -16.51
C PRO A 477 -14.34 8.68 -17.68
N GLU A 478 -14.81 8.90 -18.91
CA GLU A 478 -13.93 8.97 -20.09
C GLU A 478 -12.95 10.14 -19.99
N ARG A 479 -13.41 11.27 -19.45
CA ARG A 479 -12.57 12.45 -19.16
C ARG A 479 -11.83 12.27 -17.85
N ILE A 480 -10.66 12.88 -17.76
CA ILE A 480 -9.81 12.85 -16.57
C ILE A 480 -10.50 13.59 -15.40
N LEU A 481 -11.19 14.72 -15.70
CA LEU A 481 -11.89 15.57 -14.74
C LEU A 481 -13.37 15.23 -14.66
N SER A 482 -13.88 15.09 -13.43
CA SER A 482 -15.32 14.93 -13.18
C SER A 482 -16.06 16.28 -13.27
N GLN A 483 -17.39 16.26 -13.28
CA GLN A 483 -18.19 17.50 -13.20
C GLN A 483 -17.93 18.27 -11.90
N ASN A 484 -17.64 17.57 -10.82
CA ASN A 484 -17.25 18.15 -9.54
C ASN A 484 -15.88 18.84 -9.62
N ASP A 485 -14.91 18.22 -10.29
CA ASP A 485 -13.60 18.82 -10.54
C ASP A 485 -13.71 20.08 -11.39
N ILE A 486 -14.50 20.03 -12.47
CA ILE A 486 -14.77 21.18 -13.32
C ILE A 486 -15.42 22.32 -12.51
N ALA A 487 -16.35 22.02 -11.60
CA ALA A 487 -16.95 23.03 -10.73
C ALA A 487 -15.92 23.68 -9.78
N LYS A 488 -14.99 22.90 -9.20
CA LYS A 488 -13.89 23.42 -8.38
C LYS A 488 -12.97 24.34 -9.20
N LEU A 489 -12.59 23.92 -10.41
CA LEU A 489 -11.72 24.71 -11.29
C LEU A 489 -12.40 25.98 -11.79
N ARG A 490 -13.69 25.96 -12.08
CA ARG A 490 -14.47 27.15 -12.41
C ARG A 490 -14.51 28.16 -11.25
N LEU A 491 -14.72 27.67 -10.01
CA LEU A 491 -14.67 28.52 -8.82
C LEU A 491 -13.28 29.10 -8.62
N LEU A 492 -12.22 28.31 -8.82
CA LEU A 492 -10.85 28.77 -8.75
C LEU A 492 -10.60 29.88 -9.77
N ASN A 493 -10.96 29.64 -11.04
CA ASN A 493 -10.80 30.61 -12.14
C ASN A 493 -11.52 31.93 -11.87
N SER A 494 -12.82 31.87 -11.60
CA SER A 494 -13.64 33.06 -11.33
C SER A 494 -13.10 33.83 -10.10
N GLY A 495 -12.64 33.08 -9.08
CA GLY A 495 -12.02 33.67 -7.90
C GLY A 495 -10.72 34.41 -8.21
N VAL A 496 -9.86 33.86 -9.06
CA VAL A 496 -8.62 34.51 -9.50
C VAL A 496 -8.93 35.79 -10.27
N VAL A 497 -9.77 35.72 -11.29
CA VAL A 497 -10.15 36.88 -12.12
C VAL A 497 -10.72 38.03 -11.27
N GLN A 498 -11.68 37.73 -10.39
CA GLN A 498 -12.30 38.74 -9.52
C GLN A 498 -11.29 39.40 -8.58
N ARG A 499 -10.34 38.64 -8.05
CA ARG A 499 -9.31 39.16 -7.15
C ARG A 499 -8.30 40.02 -7.87
N LEU A 500 -7.86 39.63 -9.06
CA LEU A 500 -6.93 40.41 -9.85
C LEU A 500 -7.51 41.78 -10.24
N MET A 501 -8.81 41.84 -10.58
CA MET A 501 -9.51 43.11 -10.76
C MET A 501 -9.48 43.98 -9.50
N LYS A 502 -9.69 43.40 -8.32
CA LYS A 502 -9.62 44.11 -7.03
C LYS A 502 -8.22 44.59 -6.68
N TYR A 503 -7.19 43.80 -7.04
CA TYR A 503 -5.80 44.09 -6.70
C TYR A 503 -5.10 45.07 -7.68
N ASN A 504 -5.85 45.69 -8.60
CA ASN A 504 -5.34 46.57 -9.63
C ASN A 504 -4.27 45.88 -10.51
N PHE A 505 -4.59 44.68 -10.98
CA PHE A 505 -3.77 44.00 -11.99
C PHE A 505 -3.86 44.76 -13.32
N ASP A 506 -2.71 45.06 -13.95
CA ASP A 506 -2.61 46.02 -15.05
C ASP A 506 -1.83 45.50 -16.28
N SER A 507 -1.16 44.33 -16.19
CA SER A 507 -0.39 43.80 -17.31
C SER A 507 -1.22 43.51 -18.55
N PHE A 508 -2.46 43.07 -18.37
CA PHE A 508 -3.46 42.81 -19.41
C PHE A 508 -4.85 42.57 -18.76
N ASP A 509 -5.89 42.43 -19.59
CA ASP A 509 -7.23 42.17 -19.06
C ASP A 509 -7.31 40.88 -18.27
N ALA A 510 -7.66 40.98 -16.99
CA ALA A 510 -7.78 39.83 -16.09
C ALA A 510 -8.76 38.74 -16.57
N GLU A 511 -9.75 39.11 -17.41
CA GLU A 511 -10.71 38.15 -17.99
C GLU A 511 -10.06 37.15 -18.96
N LEU A 512 -8.88 37.49 -19.51
CA LEU A 512 -8.11 36.60 -20.38
C LEU A 512 -7.39 35.47 -19.60
N ILE A 513 -7.44 35.51 -18.27
CA ILE A 513 -6.83 34.49 -17.43
C ILE A 513 -7.76 33.29 -17.31
N GLY A 514 -7.22 32.12 -17.65
CA GLY A 514 -7.83 30.81 -17.45
C GLY A 514 -6.99 29.96 -16.50
N ILE A 515 -7.63 28.98 -15.87
CA ILE A 515 -6.92 27.92 -15.15
C ILE A 515 -6.76 26.73 -16.10
N SER A 516 -5.52 26.33 -16.36
CA SER A 516 -5.21 25.18 -17.20
C SER A 516 -5.79 23.89 -16.59
N GLU A 517 -6.43 23.06 -17.40
CA GLU A 517 -6.88 21.72 -16.99
C GLU A 517 -5.69 20.73 -16.90
N ASP A 518 -4.54 21.05 -17.50
CA ASP A 518 -3.37 20.17 -17.52
C ASP A 518 -2.53 20.26 -16.24
N ASN A 519 -2.33 21.48 -15.69
CA ASN A 519 -1.46 21.71 -14.54
C ASN A 519 -2.12 22.49 -13.40
N TYR A 520 -3.37 22.94 -13.60
CA TYR A 520 -4.18 23.72 -12.65
C TYR A 520 -3.63 25.09 -12.27
N LEU A 521 -2.67 25.58 -13.04
CA LEU A 521 -2.08 26.90 -12.86
C LEU A 521 -2.72 27.95 -13.77
N PRO A 522 -2.64 29.24 -13.43
CA PRO A 522 -3.12 30.32 -14.28
C PRO A 522 -2.38 30.36 -15.61
N THR A 523 -3.12 30.56 -16.68
CA THR A 523 -2.61 30.74 -18.04
C THR A 523 -3.33 31.92 -18.69
N ARG A 524 -2.69 32.55 -19.66
CA ARG A 524 -3.33 33.51 -20.55
C ARG A 524 -3.57 32.82 -21.90
N GLU A 525 -4.84 32.67 -22.30
CA GLU A 525 -5.20 32.03 -23.57
C GLU A 525 -4.52 30.66 -23.79
N GLY A 526 -4.23 29.93 -22.69
CA GLY A 526 -3.55 28.63 -22.71
C GLY A 526 -2.01 28.68 -22.64
N TYR A 527 -1.39 29.86 -22.65
CA TYR A 527 0.06 30.03 -22.51
C TYR A 527 0.46 30.36 -21.06
N ASP A 528 1.71 30.06 -20.70
CA ASP A 528 2.24 30.41 -19.38
C ASP A 528 2.22 31.93 -19.16
N ILE A 529 1.62 32.33 -18.05
CA ILE A 529 1.39 33.74 -17.72
C ILE A 529 2.67 34.48 -17.32
N GLY A 530 3.75 33.77 -17.00
CA GLY A 530 4.98 34.34 -16.43
C GLY A 530 5.78 35.21 -17.39
N PHE A 531 5.55 35.08 -18.70
CA PHE A 531 6.31 35.86 -19.71
C PHE A 531 5.73 37.26 -19.99
N ASP A 532 4.42 37.45 -19.73
CA ASP A 532 3.69 38.64 -20.13
C ASP A 532 3.28 39.53 -18.95
N THR A 533 3.77 39.25 -17.74
CA THR A 533 3.38 39.97 -16.53
C THR A 533 4.53 40.76 -15.94
N SER A 534 4.24 41.96 -15.41
CA SER A 534 5.18 42.69 -14.57
C SER A 534 5.47 41.91 -13.29
N ALA A 535 6.62 42.13 -12.68
CA ALA A 535 6.98 41.45 -11.42
C ALA A 535 5.96 41.69 -10.30
N SER A 536 5.42 42.90 -10.19
CA SER A 536 4.36 43.23 -9.22
C SER A 536 3.03 42.53 -9.52
N ASP A 537 2.68 42.34 -10.78
CA ASP A 537 1.49 41.60 -11.19
C ASP A 537 1.64 40.11 -11.02
N GLY A 538 2.84 39.58 -11.22
CA GLY A 538 3.16 38.18 -10.85
C GLY A 538 2.85 37.89 -9.38
N ILE A 539 3.16 38.83 -8.48
CA ILE A 539 2.82 38.70 -7.05
C ILE A 539 1.31 38.77 -6.83
N ARG A 540 0.58 39.67 -7.51
CA ARG A 540 -0.89 39.75 -7.43
C ARG A 540 -1.55 38.46 -7.90
N ILE A 541 -1.00 37.83 -8.94
CA ILE A 541 -1.47 36.50 -9.39
C ILE A 541 -1.30 35.46 -8.29
N ILE A 542 -0.14 35.43 -7.60
CA ILE A 542 0.10 34.49 -6.48
C ILE A 542 -0.91 34.74 -5.36
N TRP A 543 -1.16 36.00 -4.97
CA TRP A 543 -2.17 36.34 -3.97
C TRP A 543 -3.57 35.84 -4.38
N GLY A 544 -3.99 36.22 -5.59
CA GLY A 544 -5.32 35.88 -6.12
C GLY A 544 -5.51 34.37 -6.21
N TYR A 545 -4.50 33.65 -6.69
CA TYR A 545 -4.56 32.20 -6.82
C TYR A 545 -4.68 31.48 -5.47
N LEU A 546 -3.81 31.80 -4.51
CA LEU A 546 -3.78 31.11 -3.22
C LEU A 546 -5.05 31.40 -2.38
N ILE A 547 -5.55 32.64 -2.38
CA ILE A 547 -6.81 32.95 -1.70
C ILE A 547 -8.01 32.31 -2.43
N SER A 548 -7.97 32.18 -3.77
CA SER A 548 -9.00 31.47 -4.50
C SER A 548 -8.97 29.97 -4.20
N LEU A 549 -7.79 29.38 -4.11
CA LEU A 549 -7.62 27.97 -3.71
C LEU A 549 -8.13 27.74 -2.27
N PHE A 550 -7.86 28.64 -1.35
CA PHE A 550 -8.42 28.63 0.00
C PHE A 550 -9.96 28.70 -0.02
N THR A 551 -10.54 29.55 -0.89
CA THR A 551 -12.01 29.67 -1.05
C THR A 551 -12.61 28.39 -1.60
N VAL A 552 -11.95 27.71 -2.55
CA VAL A 552 -12.35 26.37 -3.01
C VAL A 552 -12.35 25.39 -1.83
N GLY A 553 -11.30 25.44 -0.98
CA GLY A 553 -11.21 24.63 0.24
C GLY A 553 -12.31 24.87 1.26
N GLN A 554 -12.96 26.02 1.23
CA GLN A 554 -14.11 26.32 2.10
C GLN A 554 -15.45 25.84 1.56
N ARG A 555 -15.62 25.88 0.22
CA ARG A 555 -16.89 25.59 -0.44
C ARG A 555 -17.05 24.14 -0.86
N PHE A 556 -15.97 23.43 -1.03
CA PHE A 556 -15.95 22.01 -1.39
C PHE A 556 -15.25 21.18 -0.30
N ALA A 557 -15.56 19.89 -0.26
CA ALA A 557 -14.77 18.93 0.51
C ALA A 557 -13.42 18.76 -0.18
N THR A 558 -12.35 19.22 0.48
CA THR A 558 -10.99 19.25 -0.06
C THR A 558 -9.97 18.94 1.03
N ASN A 559 -8.74 18.65 0.65
CA ASN A 559 -7.61 18.45 1.56
C ASN A 559 -6.85 19.75 1.89
N HIS A 560 -7.35 20.90 1.42
CA HIS A 560 -6.72 22.18 1.76
C HIS A 560 -6.82 22.45 3.27
N PRO A 561 -5.71 22.79 3.97
CA PRO A 561 -5.70 22.92 5.45
C PRO A 561 -6.49 24.13 5.95
N ARG A 562 -6.99 24.99 5.06
CA ARG A 562 -7.69 26.25 5.35
C ARG A 562 -6.86 27.20 6.21
N VAL A 563 -5.56 27.17 5.99
CA VAL A 563 -4.59 28.11 6.54
C VAL A 563 -3.75 28.61 5.38
N ILE A 564 -3.48 29.91 5.33
CA ILE A 564 -2.47 30.49 4.45
C ILE A 564 -1.52 31.33 5.30
N ILE A 565 -0.25 31.27 4.97
CA ILE A 565 0.80 32.05 5.62
C ILE A 565 1.56 32.82 4.54
N PHE A 566 1.51 34.13 4.60
CA PHE A 566 2.23 35.04 3.72
C PHE A 566 3.36 35.73 4.48
N ASP A 567 4.61 35.47 4.10
CA ASP A 567 5.79 36.10 4.68
C ASP A 567 6.27 37.21 3.76
N GLU A 568 6.15 38.46 4.23
CA GLU A 568 6.43 39.70 3.49
C GLU A 568 5.77 39.74 2.10
N PRO A 569 4.41 39.71 2.01
CA PRO A 569 3.70 39.62 0.73
C PRO A 569 3.87 40.86 -0.16
N ARG A 570 4.26 42.00 0.40
CA ARG A 570 4.52 43.22 -0.35
C ARG A 570 5.96 43.24 -0.83
N GLN A 571 6.23 42.50 -1.91
CA GLN A 571 7.51 42.45 -2.60
C GLN A 571 7.46 43.26 -3.91
N GLN A 572 8.63 43.61 -4.45
CA GLN A 572 8.81 44.20 -5.79
C GLN A 572 7.92 45.42 -6.06
N GLU A 573 7.88 46.36 -5.12
CA GLU A 573 7.14 47.63 -5.23
C GLU A 573 5.61 47.45 -5.43
N ALA A 574 5.03 46.34 -4.99
CA ALA A 574 3.57 46.17 -5.02
C ALA A 574 2.91 47.39 -4.33
N ASN A 575 1.95 48.00 -5.02
CA ASN A 575 1.32 49.25 -4.58
C ASN A 575 0.63 49.08 -3.22
N LYS A 576 0.73 50.08 -2.33
CA LYS A 576 0.05 50.08 -1.00
C LYS A 576 -1.45 49.86 -1.11
N VAL A 577 -2.09 50.40 -2.16
CA VAL A 577 -3.55 50.20 -2.40
C VAL A 577 -3.86 48.75 -2.67
N SER A 578 -3.09 48.06 -3.54
CA SER A 578 -3.28 46.64 -3.85
C SER A 578 -3.03 45.76 -2.62
N PHE A 579 -2.07 46.12 -1.76
CA PHE A 579 -1.80 45.41 -0.52
C PHE A 579 -2.95 45.59 0.49
N ALA A 580 -3.53 46.78 0.62
CA ALA A 580 -4.71 47.04 1.45
C ALA A 580 -5.93 46.19 0.97
N GLU A 581 -6.12 46.12 -0.36
CA GLU A 581 -7.17 45.25 -0.92
C GLU A 581 -6.92 43.76 -0.66
N LEU A 582 -5.67 43.28 -0.71
CA LEU A 582 -5.30 41.93 -0.31
C LEU A 582 -5.69 41.64 1.15
N LEU A 583 -5.39 42.56 2.07
CA LEU A 583 -5.72 42.42 3.50
C LEU A 583 -7.23 42.37 3.72
N ARG A 584 -8.01 43.22 3.04
CA ARG A 584 -9.47 43.22 3.10
C ARG A 584 -10.07 41.92 2.56
N ASP A 585 -9.59 41.46 1.40
CA ASP A 585 -10.04 40.21 0.77
C ASP A 585 -9.72 38.99 1.65
N ALA A 586 -8.53 38.96 2.27
CA ALA A 586 -8.16 37.94 3.21
C ALA A 586 -9.08 37.93 4.45
N ALA A 587 -9.37 39.10 5.02
CA ALA A 587 -10.29 39.23 6.15
C ALA A 587 -11.71 38.79 5.77
N GLU A 588 -12.14 39.11 4.56
CA GLU A 588 -13.43 38.71 4.02
C GLU A 588 -13.50 37.19 3.78
N SER A 589 -12.47 36.62 3.20
CA SER A 589 -12.37 35.19 2.91
C SER A 589 -12.38 34.34 4.20
N THR A 590 -11.86 34.84 5.30
CA THR A 590 -11.81 34.10 6.60
C THR A 590 -13.14 34.15 7.38
N LYS A 591 -14.15 34.92 6.95
CA LYS A 591 -15.47 34.98 7.64
C LYS A 591 -16.19 33.64 7.70
N ILE A 592 -15.97 32.75 6.71
CA ILE A 592 -16.61 31.44 6.66
C ILE A 592 -15.88 30.44 7.57
N SER A 593 -14.59 30.25 7.33
CA SER A 593 -13.72 29.33 8.11
C SER A 593 -12.27 29.54 7.72
N GLY A 594 -11.34 29.09 8.57
CA GLY A 594 -9.90 29.11 8.28
C GLY A 594 -9.18 30.34 8.82
N GLN A 595 -7.91 30.46 8.47
CA GLN A 595 -7.03 31.49 8.97
C GLN A 595 -6.03 31.94 7.89
N ILE A 596 -5.82 33.23 7.74
CA ILE A 596 -4.76 33.80 6.90
C ILE A 596 -3.84 34.62 7.81
N ILE A 597 -2.55 34.32 7.77
CA ILE A 597 -1.52 34.91 8.62
C ILE A 597 -0.58 35.72 7.73
N PHE A 598 -0.35 36.96 8.07
CA PHE A 598 0.61 37.84 7.42
C PHE A 598 1.75 38.14 8.38
N ALA A 599 3.00 38.02 7.88
CA ALA A 599 4.12 38.72 8.48
C ALA A 599 4.49 39.86 7.53
N THR A 600 4.56 41.07 8.03
CA THR A 600 4.86 42.25 7.25
C THR A 600 5.62 43.29 8.06
N SER A 601 6.44 44.03 7.42
CA SER A 601 7.18 45.19 7.97
C SER A 601 6.40 46.50 7.90
N GLU A 602 5.13 46.49 7.47
CA GLU A 602 4.29 47.68 7.41
C GLU A 602 3.93 48.18 8.81
N ASP A 603 3.79 49.53 8.90
CA ASP A 603 3.37 50.17 10.14
C ASP A 603 1.98 49.72 10.62
N GLU A 604 1.83 49.55 11.93
CA GLU A 604 0.57 49.12 12.55
C GLU A 604 -0.60 50.06 12.18
N SER A 605 -0.37 51.37 12.11
CA SER A 605 -1.39 52.37 11.71
C SER A 605 -1.95 52.09 10.33
N VAL A 606 -1.11 51.70 9.36
CA VAL A 606 -1.51 51.36 7.99
C VAL A 606 -2.34 50.10 7.95
N LEU A 607 -1.96 49.11 8.76
CA LEU A 607 -2.71 47.83 8.87
C LEU A 607 -4.08 48.04 9.51
N VAL A 608 -4.16 48.84 10.56
CA VAL A 608 -5.43 49.15 11.26
C VAL A 608 -6.35 49.95 10.33
N GLU A 609 -5.85 50.91 9.56
CA GLU A 609 -6.61 51.69 8.59
C GLU A 609 -7.13 50.77 7.46
N ALA A 610 -6.29 49.90 6.90
CA ALA A 610 -6.67 48.95 5.85
C ALA A 610 -7.76 47.96 6.28
N LEU A 611 -7.72 47.51 7.53
CA LEU A 611 -8.60 46.51 8.10
C LEU A 611 -9.75 47.09 8.93
N ASN A 612 -10.01 48.37 8.87
CA ASN A 612 -11.11 49.01 9.60
C ASN A 612 -12.44 48.35 9.22
N GLY A 613 -13.22 47.92 10.24
CA GLY A 613 -14.48 47.19 10.05
C GLY A 613 -14.35 45.67 9.93
N TYR A 614 -13.14 45.11 9.94
CA TYR A 614 -12.89 43.65 9.90
C TYR A 614 -12.38 43.14 11.26
N LYS A 615 -12.55 41.83 11.49
CA LYS A 615 -11.94 41.14 12.65
C LYS A 615 -10.52 40.73 12.30
N PHE A 616 -9.57 41.24 13.01
CA PHE A 616 -8.15 40.88 12.89
C PHE A 616 -7.44 40.92 14.23
N ARG A 617 -6.23 40.42 14.29
CA ARG A 617 -5.36 40.45 15.46
C ARG A 617 -3.94 40.76 15.02
N ILE A 618 -3.40 41.88 15.53
CA ILE A 618 -1.99 42.22 15.38
C ILE A 618 -1.21 41.63 16.55
N LYS A 619 -0.04 41.11 16.27
CA LYS A 619 0.98 40.73 17.24
C LYS A 619 2.28 41.39 16.80
N THR A 620 2.74 42.31 17.57
CA THR A 620 4.05 42.93 17.50
C THR A 620 5.10 42.06 18.17
#